data_337de2a3303728bcdbca999635a08aea
#
_entry.id   337de2a3303728bcdbca999635a08aea
#
_cell.length_a   1.000
_cell.length_b   1.000
_cell.length_c   1.000
_cell.angle_alpha   90.00
_cell.angle_beta   90.00
_cell.angle_gamma   90.00
#
_symmetry.space_group_name_H-M   'P 1'
#
loop_
_entity.id
_entity.type
_entity.pdbx_description
1 polymer ?
#
loop_
_entity_poly.entity_id
_entity_poly.type
_entity_poly.pdbx_seq_one_letter_code
_entity_poly.pdbx_strand_id
1 'polypeptide(L)'
;PSATATAEAIRTAIREETRLTASAGVAPNKFLAKIASDWNKPDGLCVIRPHQVEAFLTPLPVGRLPGVGKVMEAKLAALGIATVGDLRPFALVELEQRFGRWGRRLHELSRGIDDHAVQPERPTLQISAEDTFEHDLLLDELEPHIRRLAEKAWAGYQRENHRVARTVVLKLKTADFHTLTRSLT
;
A
#
# COMPACT_ATOMS: atom_id res chain seq x y z
N PRO A 1 23.03 15.69 -5.26
CA PRO A 1 22.38 15.04 -6.39
C PRO A 1 20.88 15.37 -6.39
N SER A 2 20.24 15.41 -7.57
CA SER A 2 18.80 15.58 -7.68
C SER A 2 18.09 14.27 -7.24
N ALA A 3 16.81 14.36 -6.83
CA ALA A 3 16.03 13.17 -6.50
C ALA A 3 15.95 12.17 -7.67
N THR A 4 15.94 12.65 -8.92
CA THR A 4 15.99 11.81 -10.12
C THR A 4 17.31 11.06 -10.21
N ALA A 5 18.44 11.75 -10.08
CA ALA A 5 19.76 11.12 -10.11
C ALA A 5 19.95 10.11 -8.97
N THR A 6 19.40 10.40 -7.78
CA THR A 6 19.41 9.46 -6.66
C THR A 6 18.62 8.18 -6.99
N ALA A 7 17.43 8.33 -7.58
CA ALA A 7 16.59 7.19 -7.95
C ALA A 7 17.28 6.32 -9.05
N GLU A 8 17.95 6.96 -10.01
CA GLU A 8 18.73 6.26 -11.05
C GLU A 8 19.90 5.48 -10.43
N ALA A 9 20.67 6.12 -9.53
CA ALA A 9 21.79 5.47 -8.86
C ALA A 9 21.34 4.25 -8.02
N ILE A 10 20.22 4.37 -7.27
CA ILE A 10 19.67 3.25 -6.51
C ILE A 10 19.25 2.10 -7.44
N ARG A 11 18.56 2.38 -8.53
CA ARG A 11 18.15 1.36 -9.51
C ARG A 11 19.34 0.66 -10.14
N THR A 12 20.38 1.41 -10.46
CA THR A 12 21.63 0.87 -11.01
C THR A 12 22.31 -0.05 -9.99
N ALA A 13 22.49 0.39 -8.75
CA ALA A 13 23.07 -0.42 -7.67
C ALA A 13 22.30 -1.73 -7.44
N ILE A 14 20.95 -1.67 -7.36
CA ILE A 14 20.12 -2.86 -7.24
C ILE A 14 20.41 -3.85 -8.39
N ARG A 15 20.48 -3.37 -9.63
CA ARG A 15 20.75 -4.21 -10.79
C ARG A 15 22.13 -4.85 -10.74
N GLU A 16 23.15 -4.08 -10.37
CA GLU A 16 24.52 -4.55 -10.28
C GLU A 16 24.72 -5.59 -9.18
N GLU A 17 24.17 -5.33 -8.00
CA GLU A 17 24.34 -6.17 -6.81
C GLU A 17 23.45 -7.44 -6.84
N THR A 18 22.21 -7.32 -7.30
CA THR A 18 21.23 -8.41 -7.14
C THR A 18 20.83 -9.07 -8.47
N ARG A 19 21.19 -8.48 -9.61
CA ARG A 19 20.72 -8.86 -10.95
C ARG A 19 19.18 -8.71 -11.14
N LEU A 20 18.52 -8.03 -10.23
CA LEU A 20 17.08 -7.72 -10.32
C LEU A 20 16.88 -6.32 -10.87
N THR A 21 15.69 -6.08 -11.43
CA THR A 21 15.27 -4.75 -11.85
C THR A 21 14.38 -4.09 -10.80
N ALA A 22 14.42 -2.76 -10.70
CA ALA A 22 13.54 -1.98 -9.84
C ALA A 22 12.91 -0.82 -10.60
N SER A 23 11.63 -0.57 -10.38
CA SER A 23 10.96 0.64 -10.85
C SER A 23 10.92 1.68 -9.75
N ALA A 24 11.05 2.95 -10.11
CA ALA A 24 11.05 4.06 -9.16
C ALA A 24 10.12 5.19 -9.60
N GLY A 25 9.56 5.89 -8.61
CA GLY A 25 8.76 7.10 -8.80
C GLY A 25 9.36 8.27 -8.02
N VAL A 26 9.54 9.40 -8.68
CA VAL A 26 9.99 10.66 -8.09
C VAL A 26 8.89 11.70 -8.22
N ALA A 27 8.45 12.27 -7.10
CA ALA A 27 7.35 13.23 -7.10
C ALA A 27 7.41 14.15 -5.87
N PRO A 28 6.61 15.24 -5.83
CA PRO A 28 6.60 16.20 -4.72
C PRO A 28 6.18 15.61 -3.37
N ASN A 29 5.43 14.51 -3.34
CA ASN A 29 5.00 13.84 -2.11
C ASN A 29 4.93 12.32 -2.28
N LYS A 30 4.73 11.61 -1.16
CA LYS A 30 4.74 10.14 -1.09
C LYS A 30 3.65 9.48 -1.93
N PHE A 31 2.46 10.06 -1.92
CA PHE A 31 1.31 9.58 -2.67
C PHE A 31 1.58 9.57 -4.17
N LEU A 32 2.04 10.68 -4.70
CA LEU A 32 2.39 10.81 -6.13
C LEU A 32 3.58 9.92 -6.50
N ALA A 33 4.61 9.85 -5.65
CA ALA A 33 5.76 8.99 -5.86
C ALA A 33 5.36 7.50 -5.94
N LYS A 34 4.40 7.07 -5.09
CA LYS A 34 3.86 5.71 -5.14
C LYS A 34 3.16 5.41 -6.47
N ILE A 35 2.32 6.31 -6.96
CA ILE A 35 1.67 6.12 -8.28
C ILE A 35 2.71 6.12 -9.39
N ALA A 36 3.65 7.07 -9.36
CA ALA A 36 4.72 7.18 -10.33
C ALA A 36 5.58 5.91 -10.39
N SER A 37 5.84 5.25 -9.26
CA SER A 37 6.63 4.02 -9.23
C SER A 37 5.97 2.85 -9.96
N ASP A 38 4.65 2.87 -10.13
CA ASP A 38 3.89 1.86 -10.86
C ASP A 38 3.67 2.21 -12.35
N TRP A 39 3.96 3.46 -12.75
CA TRP A 39 3.58 3.99 -14.06
C TRP A 39 4.34 3.37 -15.23
N ASN A 40 5.64 3.23 -15.05
CA ASN A 40 6.54 2.72 -16.09
C ASN A 40 7.10 1.33 -15.74
N LYS A 41 6.37 0.49 -15.03
CA LYS A 41 6.77 -0.91 -14.76
C LYS A 41 6.74 -1.75 -16.03
N PRO A 42 7.65 -2.75 -16.17
CA PRO A 42 8.81 -3.04 -15.32
C PRO A 42 10.01 -2.11 -15.60
N ASP A 43 10.96 -2.08 -14.67
CA ASP A 43 12.27 -1.44 -14.81
C ASP A 43 12.22 0.02 -15.29
N GLY A 44 11.22 0.76 -14.86
CA GLY A 44 10.98 2.13 -15.29
C GLY A 44 11.28 3.17 -14.21
N LEU A 45 11.50 4.40 -14.64
CA LEU A 45 11.53 5.59 -13.80
C LEU A 45 10.44 6.55 -14.29
N CYS A 46 9.61 7.02 -13.38
CA CYS A 46 8.64 8.06 -13.66
C CYS A 46 8.88 9.25 -12.72
N VAL A 47 8.96 10.44 -13.29
CA VAL A 47 9.19 11.69 -12.55
C VAL A 47 7.99 12.61 -12.77
N ILE A 48 7.33 12.99 -11.68
CA ILE A 48 6.22 13.97 -11.70
C ILE A 48 6.73 15.26 -11.05
N ARG A 49 6.89 16.31 -11.84
CA ARG A 49 7.30 17.62 -11.33
C ARG A 49 6.09 18.38 -10.76
N PRO A 50 6.28 19.35 -9.83
CA PRO A 50 5.18 20.09 -9.22
C PRO A 50 4.16 20.66 -10.22
N HIS A 51 4.63 21.24 -11.31
CA HIS A 51 3.75 21.83 -12.35
C HIS A 51 3.03 20.79 -13.22
N GLN A 52 3.40 19.53 -13.14
CA GLN A 52 2.81 18.42 -13.91
C GLN A 52 1.73 17.67 -13.13
N VAL A 53 1.61 17.91 -11.82
CA VAL A 53 0.73 17.14 -10.91
C VAL A 53 -0.72 17.14 -11.38
N GLU A 54 -1.24 18.30 -11.74
CA GLU A 54 -2.63 18.43 -12.17
C GLU A 54 -2.90 17.68 -13.48
N ALA A 55 -2.06 17.92 -14.48
CA ALA A 55 -2.19 17.26 -15.79
C ALA A 55 -2.04 15.74 -15.68
N PHE A 56 -1.19 15.26 -14.76
CA PHE A 56 -1.00 13.84 -14.48
C PHE A 56 -2.22 13.21 -13.78
N LEU A 57 -2.78 13.89 -12.78
CA LEU A 57 -3.87 13.36 -11.97
C LEU A 57 -5.22 13.41 -12.69
N THR A 58 -5.50 14.45 -13.47
CA THR A 58 -6.82 14.64 -14.07
C THR A 58 -7.33 13.42 -14.84
N PRO A 59 -6.58 12.79 -15.75
CA PRO A 59 -7.04 11.61 -16.49
C PRO A 59 -6.88 10.29 -15.72
N LEU A 60 -6.29 10.32 -14.53
CA LEU A 60 -5.99 9.09 -13.79
C LEU A 60 -7.27 8.40 -13.30
N PRO A 61 -7.48 7.10 -13.60
CA PRO A 61 -8.60 6.35 -13.04
C PRO A 61 -8.59 6.38 -11.51
N VAL A 62 -9.75 6.57 -10.86
CA VAL A 62 -9.84 6.66 -9.40
C VAL A 62 -9.34 5.41 -8.68
N GLY A 63 -9.46 4.24 -9.28
CA GLY A 63 -8.92 2.98 -8.76
C GLY A 63 -7.40 2.93 -8.63
N ARG A 64 -6.68 3.88 -9.26
CA ARG A 64 -5.23 4.04 -9.08
C ARG A 64 -4.84 4.82 -7.82
N LEU A 65 -5.80 5.48 -7.18
CA LEU A 65 -5.54 6.19 -5.93
C LEU A 65 -5.26 5.19 -4.79
N PRO A 66 -4.16 5.35 -4.05
CA PRO A 66 -3.87 4.50 -2.91
C PRO A 66 -5.02 4.53 -1.88
N GLY A 67 -5.53 3.35 -1.55
CA GLY A 67 -6.67 3.18 -0.65
C GLY A 67 -8.04 3.14 -1.33
N VAL A 68 -8.12 3.36 -2.63
CA VAL A 68 -9.33 3.10 -3.42
C VAL A 68 -9.27 1.66 -3.92
N GLY A 69 -9.94 0.76 -3.20
CA GLY A 69 -10.13 -0.63 -3.64
C GLY A 69 -11.44 -0.79 -4.42
N LYS A 70 -11.69 -1.98 -4.95
CA LYS A 70 -12.85 -2.29 -5.80
C LYS A 70 -14.20 -1.82 -5.24
N VAL A 71 -14.41 -1.94 -3.92
CA VAL A 71 -15.66 -1.49 -3.27
C VAL A 71 -15.81 0.03 -3.33
N MET A 72 -14.74 0.77 -3.07
CA MET A 72 -14.76 2.23 -3.15
C MET A 72 -14.88 2.70 -4.60
N GLU A 73 -14.17 2.07 -5.51
CA GLU A 73 -14.23 2.34 -6.94
C GLU A 73 -15.66 2.16 -7.47
N ALA A 74 -16.37 1.07 -7.10
CA ALA A 74 -17.76 0.86 -7.46
C ALA A 74 -18.69 1.96 -6.90
N LYS A 75 -18.46 2.42 -5.66
CA LYS A 75 -19.24 3.53 -5.08
C LYS A 75 -19.00 4.84 -5.80
N LEU A 76 -17.79 5.11 -6.23
CA LEU A 76 -17.44 6.30 -7.01
C LEU A 76 -18.08 6.22 -8.41
N ALA A 77 -17.99 5.07 -9.07
CA ALA A 77 -18.60 4.85 -10.38
C ALA A 77 -20.12 5.05 -10.36
N ALA A 78 -20.83 4.64 -9.29
CA ALA A 78 -22.26 4.88 -9.10
C ALA A 78 -22.63 6.38 -9.03
N LEU A 79 -21.64 7.26 -8.77
CA LEU A 79 -21.79 8.72 -8.80
C LEU A 79 -21.27 9.35 -10.09
N GLY A 80 -20.92 8.54 -11.10
CA GLY A 80 -20.35 9.01 -12.36
C GLY A 80 -18.88 9.43 -12.26
N ILE A 81 -18.18 9.06 -11.18
CA ILE A 81 -16.80 9.40 -10.94
C ILE A 81 -15.90 8.25 -11.41
N ALA A 82 -15.28 8.39 -12.56
CA ALA A 82 -14.36 7.40 -13.15
C ALA A 82 -12.88 7.82 -13.00
N THR A 83 -12.61 9.11 -13.10
CA THR A 83 -11.27 9.69 -13.04
C THR A 83 -11.08 10.56 -11.81
N VAL A 84 -9.83 10.84 -11.50
CA VAL A 84 -9.46 11.80 -10.43
C VAL A 84 -9.97 13.21 -10.77
N GLY A 85 -10.02 13.56 -12.06
CA GLY A 85 -10.61 14.82 -12.53
C GLY A 85 -12.08 14.96 -12.15
N ASP A 86 -12.84 13.87 -12.20
CA ASP A 86 -14.27 13.88 -11.86
C ASP A 86 -14.54 14.13 -10.36
N LEU A 87 -13.53 13.91 -9.49
CA LEU A 87 -13.64 14.25 -8.06
C LEU A 87 -13.54 15.75 -7.78
N ARG A 88 -12.87 16.52 -8.65
CA ARG A 88 -12.54 17.92 -8.38
C ARG A 88 -13.74 18.87 -8.28
N PRO A 89 -14.83 18.68 -9.04
CA PRO A 89 -16.03 19.52 -8.91
C PRO A 89 -16.74 19.38 -7.56
N PHE A 90 -16.55 18.25 -6.87
CA PHE A 90 -17.22 18.00 -5.60
C PHE A 90 -16.61 18.83 -4.47
N ALA A 91 -17.47 19.49 -3.68
CA ALA A 91 -17.05 20.17 -2.49
C ALA A 91 -16.57 19.19 -1.42
N LEU A 92 -15.66 19.63 -0.53
CA LEU A 92 -15.17 18.81 0.58
C LEU A 92 -16.34 18.24 1.42
N VAL A 93 -17.30 19.07 1.75
CA VAL A 93 -18.46 18.69 2.58
C VAL A 93 -19.29 17.58 1.93
N GLU A 94 -19.49 17.63 0.61
CA GLU A 94 -20.22 16.61 -0.12
C GLU A 94 -19.49 15.24 -0.10
N LEU A 95 -18.17 15.27 -0.29
CA LEU A 95 -17.36 14.05 -0.23
C LEU A 95 -17.32 13.48 1.20
N GLU A 96 -17.23 14.34 2.22
CA GLU A 96 -17.26 13.91 3.63
C GLU A 96 -18.62 13.32 4.03
N GLN A 97 -19.73 13.89 3.57
CA GLN A 97 -21.06 13.34 3.82
C GLN A 97 -21.25 11.94 3.21
N ARG A 98 -20.69 11.70 2.02
CA ARG A 98 -20.82 10.43 1.28
C ARG A 98 -19.85 9.36 1.74
N PHE A 99 -18.63 9.74 2.10
CA PHE A 99 -17.51 8.82 2.32
C PHE A 99 -16.83 8.98 3.68
N GLY A 100 -17.37 9.86 4.57
CA GLY A 100 -16.79 10.12 5.88
C GLY A 100 -15.35 10.64 5.78
N ARG A 101 -14.46 10.15 6.64
CA ARG A 101 -13.03 10.53 6.61
C ARG A 101 -12.35 10.28 5.25
N TRP A 102 -12.84 9.31 4.49
CA TRP A 102 -12.34 9.05 3.16
C TRP A 102 -12.71 10.15 2.16
N GLY A 103 -13.83 10.84 2.36
CA GLY A 103 -14.22 11.99 1.53
C GLY A 103 -13.19 13.10 1.57
N ARG A 104 -12.68 13.45 2.77
CA ARG A 104 -11.57 14.40 2.91
C ARG A 104 -10.33 13.92 2.16
N ARG A 105 -9.99 12.65 2.33
CA ARG A 105 -8.82 12.08 1.66
C ARG A 105 -8.94 12.10 0.14
N LEU A 106 -10.11 11.75 -0.41
CA LEU A 106 -10.38 11.82 -1.85
C LEU A 106 -10.27 13.27 -2.37
N HIS A 107 -10.79 14.24 -1.61
CA HIS A 107 -10.67 15.65 -1.95
C HIS A 107 -9.20 16.13 -2.01
N GLU A 108 -8.37 15.75 -1.04
CA GLU A 108 -6.95 16.06 -1.00
C GLU A 108 -6.19 15.39 -2.14
N LEU A 109 -6.36 14.08 -2.30
CA LEU A 109 -5.68 13.28 -3.32
C LEU A 109 -6.02 13.77 -4.74
N SER A 110 -7.28 14.16 -5.00
CA SER A 110 -7.68 14.69 -6.31
C SER A 110 -6.96 15.99 -6.68
N ARG A 111 -6.42 16.70 -5.69
CA ARG A 111 -5.65 17.94 -5.83
C ARG A 111 -4.14 17.75 -5.70
N GLY A 112 -3.70 16.51 -5.54
CA GLY A 112 -2.29 16.18 -5.40
C GLY A 112 -1.72 16.49 -4.01
N ILE A 113 -2.57 16.69 -3.00
CA ILE A 113 -2.19 17.07 -1.64
C ILE A 113 -1.92 15.81 -0.80
N ASP A 114 -0.73 15.73 -0.23
CA ASP A 114 -0.34 14.71 0.74
C ASP A 114 0.80 15.24 1.63
N ASP A 115 0.43 15.68 2.82
CA ASP A 115 1.36 16.30 3.77
C ASP A 115 2.05 15.27 4.70
N HIS A 116 1.88 13.97 4.43
CA HIS A 116 2.52 12.94 5.22
C HIS A 116 4.04 12.94 5.01
N ALA A 117 4.77 13.27 6.06
CA ALA A 117 6.23 13.26 6.03
C ALA A 117 6.80 11.88 5.70
N VAL A 118 7.96 11.86 5.07
CA VAL A 118 8.78 10.64 4.94
C VAL A 118 9.36 10.33 6.32
N GLN A 119 9.02 9.16 6.85
CA GLN A 119 9.50 8.66 8.14
C GLN A 119 10.32 7.39 7.88
N PRO A 120 11.65 7.47 7.86
CA PRO A 120 12.50 6.31 7.60
C PRO A 120 12.43 5.29 8.74
N GLU A 121 12.25 5.76 9.96
CA GLU A 121 12.09 4.92 11.14
C GLU A 121 10.66 4.96 11.64
N ARG A 122 10.06 3.79 11.79
CA ARG A 122 8.72 3.62 12.35
C ARG A 122 8.75 2.52 13.39
N PRO A 123 8.03 2.70 14.50
CA PRO A 123 7.89 1.61 15.46
C PRO A 123 7.15 0.44 14.81
N THR A 124 7.61 -0.77 15.08
CA THR A 124 6.95 -2.01 14.69
C THR A 124 5.56 -2.11 15.33
N LEU A 125 4.51 -2.19 14.55
CA LEU A 125 3.13 -2.27 15.04
C LEU A 125 2.59 -3.71 15.04
N GLN A 126 3.17 -4.58 14.23
CA GLN A 126 2.76 -5.97 14.08
C GLN A 126 3.98 -6.80 13.71
N ILE A 127 4.05 -7.99 14.27
CA ILE A 127 5.01 -9.03 13.89
C ILE A 127 4.19 -10.22 13.39
N SER A 128 4.52 -10.72 12.22
CA SER A 128 3.83 -11.86 11.62
C SER A 128 4.82 -12.81 10.97
N ALA A 129 4.41 -14.06 10.88
CA ALA A 129 5.03 -15.07 10.04
C ALA A 129 3.93 -15.76 9.25
N GLU A 130 4.17 -16.00 7.98
CA GLU A 130 3.22 -16.66 7.09
C GLU A 130 3.93 -17.70 6.22
N ASP A 131 3.16 -18.65 5.74
CA ASP A 131 3.58 -19.66 4.78
C ASP A 131 2.43 -19.96 3.83
N THR A 132 2.76 -20.36 2.62
CA THR A 132 1.78 -20.75 1.60
C THR A 132 2.11 -22.18 1.18
N PHE A 133 1.12 -23.05 1.25
CA PHE A 133 1.25 -24.45 0.88
C PHE A 133 0.90 -24.63 -0.61
N GLU A 134 1.47 -25.63 -1.22
CA GLU A 134 1.17 -26.01 -2.60
C GLU A 134 -0.28 -26.49 -2.75
N HIS A 135 -0.80 -27.16 -1.72
CA HIS A 135 -2.18 -27.66 -1.63
C HIS A 135 -2.78 -27.31 -0.28
N ASP A 136 -4.10 -27.26 -0.19
CA ASP A 136 -4.80 -27.15 1.09
C ASP A 136 -4.50 -28.37 1.97
N LEU A 137 -4.19 -28.12 3.23
CA LEU A 137 -3.92 -29.13 4.24
C LEU A 137 -5.16 -29.35 5.13
N LEU A 138 -5.30 -30.56 5.67
CA LEU A 138 -6.27 -30.83 6.70
C LEU A 138 -5.89 -30.12 8.01
N LEU A 139 -6.88 -29.85 8.89
CA LEU A 139 -6.64 -29.14 10.14
C LEU A 139 -5.58 -29.80 11.02
N ASP A 140 -5.56 -31.13 11.06
CA ASP A 140 -4.61 -31.90 11.85
C ASP A 140 -3.16 -31.77 11.33
N GLU A 141 -3.02 -31.56 10.03
CA GLU A 141 -1.73 -31.34 9.38
C GLU A 141 -1.20 -29.92 9.60
N LEU A 142 -2.08 -28.94 9.91
CA LEU A 142 -1.69 -27.54 10.11
C LEU A 142 -0.98 -27.29 11.44
N GLU A 143 -1.21 -28.10 12.49
CA GLU A 143 -0.66 -27.83 13.81
C GLU A 143 0.87 -27.64 13.84
N PRO A 144 1.70 -28.52 13.26
CA PRO A 144 3.15 -28.33 13.26
C PRO A 144 3.59 -27.06 12.50
N HIS A 145 2.88 -26.69 11.45
CA HIS A 145 3.16 -25.47 10.70
C HIS A 145 2.79 -24.22 11.49
N ILE A 146 1.64 -24.21 12.17
CA ILE A 146 1.21 -23.12 13.03
C ILE A 146 2.22 -22.94 14.17
N ARG A 147 2.66 -24.01 14.80
CA ARG A 147 3.67 -23.97 15.87
C ARG A 147 4.98 -23.36 15.38
N ARG A 148 5.50 -23.80 14.25
CA ARG A 148 6.72 -23.27 13.63
C ARG A 148 6.58 -21.76 13.31
N LEU A 149 5.43 -21.34 12.76
CA LEU A 149 5.18 -19.92 12.46
C LEU A 149 5.03 -19.09 13.74
N ALA A 150 4.41 -19.64 14.78
CA ALA A 150 4.32 -19.00 16.10
C ALA A 150 5.71 -18.79 16.72
N GLU A 151 6.58 -19.79 16.67
CA GLU A 151 7.98 -19.67 17.13
C GLU A 151 8.74 -18.59 16.36
N LYS A 152 8.58 -18.55 15.04
CA LYS A 152 9.20 -17.52 14.19
C LYS A 152 8.68 -16.11 14.52
N ALA A 153 7.38 -15.96 14.73
CA ALA A 153 6.79 -14.69 15.16
C ALA A 153 7.25 -14.30 16.55
N TRP A 154 7.32 -15.26 17.48
CA TRP A 154 7.81 -15.05 18.84
C TRP A 154 9.27 -14.61 18.86
N ALA A 155 10.14 -15.27 18.10
CA ALA A 155 11.54 -14.85 17.96
C ALA A 155 11.67 -13.43 17.38
N GLY A 156 10.77 -13.04 16.48
CA GLY A 156 10.65 -11.67 16.01
C GLY A 156 10.25 -10.70 17.11
N TYR A 157 9.25 -11.06 17.91
CA TYR A 157 8.79 -10.26 19.05
C TYR A 157 9.87 -10.06 20.12
N GLN A 158 10.63 -11.09 20.44
CA GLN A 158 11.71 -10.99 21.43
C GLN A 158 12.82 -9.99 21.06
N ARG A 159 12.95 -9.65 19.78
CA ARG A 159 13.88 -8.62 19.30
C ARG A 159 13.34 -7.20 19.45
N GLU A 160 12.05 -7.05 19.72
CA GLU A 160 11.40 -5.75 19.93
C GLU A 160 11.40 -5.38 21.41
N ASN A 161 12.37 -4.59 21.84
CA ASN A 161 12.66 -4.33 23.26
C ASN A 161 11.64 -3.46 24.01
N HIS A 162 10.61 -2.88 23.36
CA HIS A 162 9.81 -1.80 23.96
C HIS A 162 8.31 -1.95 23.85
N ARG A 163 7.79 -3.10 23.39
CA ARG A 163 6.34 -3.28 23.18
C ARG A 163 5.83 -4.57 23.77
N VAL A 164 4.64 -4.49 24.37
CA VAL A 164 3.91 -5.66 24.86
C VAL A 164 2.90 -6.04 23.79
N ALA A 165 2.97 -7.29 23.31
CA ALA A 165 1.95 -7.86 22.43
C ALA A 165 0.64 -7.96 23.23
N ARG A 166 -0.45 -7.45 22.67
CA ARG A 166 -1.78 -7.50 23.30
C ARG A 166 -2.69 -8.52 22.64
N THR A 167 -2.52 -8.74 21.36
CA THR A 167 -3.43 -9.58 20.58
C THR A 167 -2.62 -10.55 19.75
N VAL A 168 -2.99 -11.82 19.81
CA VAL A 168 -2.50 -12.87 18.92
C VAL A 168 -3.59 -13.15 17.89
N VAL A 169 -3.21 -13.22 16.61
CA VAL A 169 -4.16 -13.45 15.52
C VAL A 169 -3.68 -14.63 14.69
N LEU A 170 -4.53 -15.65 14.57
CA LEU A 170 -4.37 -16.74 13.59
C LEU A 170 -5.25 -16.43 12.37
N LYS A 171 -4.65 -16.49 11.19
CA LYS A 171 -5.33 -16.32 9.93
C LYS A 171 -5.06 -17.54 9.04
N LEU A 172 -6.12 -18.19 8.62
CA LEU A 172 -6.09 -19.28 7.63
C LEU A 172 -6.76 -18.80 6.35
N LYS A 173 -6.19 -19.18 5.23
CA LYS A 173 -6.73 -18.82 3.91
C LYS A 173 -6.73 -20.08 3.04
N THR A 174 -7.90 -20.42 2.53
CA THR A 174 -8.11 -21.57 1.65
C THR A 174 -7.73 -21.27 0.19
N ALA A 175 -7.61 -22.30 -0.64
CA ALA A 175 -7.27 -22.17 -2.07
C ALA A 175 -8.29 -21.31 -2.85
N ASP A 176 -9.57 -21.31 -2.44
CA ASP A 176 -10.63 -20.46 -2.98
C ASP A 176 -10.64 -19.04 -2.40
N PHE A 177 -9.57 -18.67 -1.68
CA PHE A 177 -9.35 -17.37 -1.05
C PHE A 177 -10.28 -17.00 0.10
N HIS A 178 -11.04 -17.94 0.65
CA HIS A 178 -11.76 -17.71 1.89
C HIS A 178 -10.78 -17.53 3.06
N THR A 179 -11.03 -16.52 3.87
CA THR A 179 -10.18 -16.21 5.02
C THR A 179 -10.93 -16.44 6.32
N LEU A 180 -10.36 -17.29 7.18
CA LEU A 180 -10.80 -17.52 8.56
C LEU A 180 -9.81 -16.82 9.49
N THR A 181 -10.31 -16.03 10.43
CA THR A 181 -9.49 -15.31 11.41
C THR A 181 -9.97 -15.61 12.82
N ARG A 182 -9.04 -15.87 13.73
CA ARG A 182 -9.28 -15.97 15.17
C ARG A 182 -8.29 -15.08 15.89
N SER A 183 -8.77 -14.35 16.89
CA SER A 183 -7.94 -13.46 17.71
C SER A 183 -8.19 -13.70 19.18
N LEU A 184 -7.11 -13.58 19.96
CA LEU A 184 -7.11 -13.60 21.42
C LEU A 184 -6.40 -12.33 21.88
N THR A 185 -7.06 -11.55 22.77
CA THR A 185 -6.54 -10.30 23.33
C THR A 185 -6.44 -10.40 24.84
#